data_361b287840ccea4597d27ed93be8e3fc
#
_entry.id   361b287840ccea4597d27ed93be8e3fc
#
_cell.length_a   1.000
_cell.length_b   1.000
_cell.length_c   1.000
_cell.angle_alpha   90.00
_cell.angle_beta   90.00
_cell.angle_gamma   90.00
#
_symmetry.space_group_name_H-M   'P 1'
#
loop_
_entity.id
_entity.type
_entity.pdbx_description
1 polymer ?
#
loop_
_entity_poly.entity_id
_entity_poly.type
_entity_poly.pdbx_seq_one_letter_code
_entity_poly.pdbx_strand_id
1 'polypeptide(L)'
;MVGGPSRIGVLILRYNQLQGAIGKPKSNFVFPNLHIIDISYNNITGKLPFEYFRIWKAMQIIGKHGQMYMQANRDFQLPKYSVTSQYPYSMTFTNKGLETAYKRIPYIFIAMDLSSNNFEGEIPELMGNLKGIQLLNLSNNLLTSSIPSSLERLTTLEALDLSQNKLSREIRPQLTQLTFLAFFNVSNNHLIGPIPHRFQFDTF
;
A
#
# COMPACT_ATOMS: atom_id res chain seq x y z
N MET A 1 22.43 19.61 10.92
CA MET A 1 22.43 18.98 9.59
C MET A 1 20.98 18.70 9.21
N VAL A 2 20.43 19.43 8.26
CA VAL A 2 19.12 19.11 7.69
C VAL A 2 19.36 17.90 6.80
N GLY A 3 18.97 16.71 7.26
CA GLY A 3 19.06 15.48 6.46
C GLY A 3 18.30 15.69 5.16
N GLY A 4 18.92 15.38 4.01
CA GLY A 4 18.25 15.37 2.72
C GLY A 4 17.05 14.42 2.71
N PRO A 5 16.17 14.49 1.71
CA PRO A 5 14.99 13.64 1.61
C PRO A 5 15.41 12.16 1.64
N SER A 6 14.66 11.36 2.41
CA SER A 6 14.89 9.91 2.49
C SER A 6 14.84 9.28 1.09
N ARG A 7 15.83 8.45 0.75
CA ARG A 7 15.86 7.70 -0.52
C ARG A 7 15.13 6.36 -0.46
N ILE A 8 14.49 6.05 0.68
CA ILE A 8 13.81 4.77 0.87
C ILE A 8 12.64 4.68 -0.11
N GLY A 9 12.71 3.71 -1.01
CA GLY A 9 11.64 3.36 -1.95
C GLY A 9 10.85 2.12 -1.52
N VAL A 10 11.47 1.23 -0.72
CA VAL A 10 10.87 0.00 -0.24
C VAL A 10 11.14 -0.11 1.26
N LEU A 11 10.10 -0.32 2.05
CA LEU A 11 10.15 -0.52 3.50
C LEU A 11 9.40 -1.80 3.86
N ILE A 12 10.12 -2.82 4.29
CA ILE A 12 9.55 -4.10 4.68
C ILE A 12 9.94 -4.38 6.13
N LEU A 13 8.93 -4.42 7.01
CA LEU A 13 9.06 -4.66 8.46
C LEU A 13 8.11 -5.76 8.93
N ARG A 14 7.58 -6.56 8.01
CA ARG A 14 6.62 -7.64 8.31
C ARG A 14 7.19 -8.69 9.26
N TYR A 15 6.29 -9.42 9.93
CA TYR A 15 6.64 -10.49 10.88
C TYR A 15 7.61 -10.05 11.98
N ASN A 16 7.27 -8.96 12.68
CA ASN A 16 8.00 -8.47 13.84
C ASN A 16 7.06 -8.27 15.05
N GLN A 17 7.58 -7.73 16.12
CA GLN A 17 6.83 -7.40 17.33
C GLN A 17 6.72 -5.87 17.52
N LEU A 18 6.66 -5.12 16.42
CA LEU A 18 6.52 -3.68 16.46
C LEU A 18 5.16 -3.32 17.06
N GLN A 19 5.15 -2.40 18.02
CA GLN A 19 3.96 -2.06 18.79
C GLN A 19 3.76 -0.55 18.94
N GLY A 20 2.56 -0.18 19.38
CA GLY A 20 2.18 1.22 19.59
C GLY A 20 1.70 1.90 18.31
N ALA A 21 1.28 3.16 18.43
CA ALA A 21 0.76 3.92 17.31
C ALA A 21 1.89 4.50 16.45
N ILE A 22 1.65 4.55 15.13
CA ILE A 22 2.56 5.26 14.23
C ILE A 22 2.45 6.77 14.51
N GLY A 23 3.53 7.36 14.97
CA GLY A 23 3.61 8.80 15.26
C GLY A 23 3.45 9.66 14.01
N LYS A 24 3.16 10.94 14.21
CA LYS A 24 3.08 11.90 13.09
C LYS A 24 4.44 12.10 12.42
N PRO A 25 4.45 12.38 11.11
CA PRO A 25 5.69 12.67 10.41
C PRO A 25 6.34 13.94 10.95
N LYS A 26 7.64 13.88 11.23
CA LYS A 26 8.42 15.02 11.74
C LYS A 26 8.69 16.10 10.67
N SER A 27 8.48 15.78 9.40
CA SER A 27 8.64 16.70 8.28
C SER A 27 7.85 16.22 7.05
N ASN A 28 7.64 17.12 6.09
CA ASN A 28 6.99 16.77 4.81
C ASN A 28 7.89 15.95 3.85
N PHE A 29 9.12 15.64 4.23
CA PHE A 29 10.10 14.90 3.42
C PHE A 29 10.34 13.47 3.93
N VAL A 30 9.44 12.96 4.78
CA VAL A 30 9.55 11.58 5.26
C VAL A 30 9.11 10.62 4.16
N PHE A 31 10.06 9.87 3.61
CA PHE A 31 9.86 8.84 2.57
C PHE A 31 9.10 9.31 1.31
N PRO A 32 9.50 10.43 0.65
CA PRO A 32 8.78 10.93 -0.53
C PRO A 32 8.82 9.96 -1.72
N ASN A 33 9.83 9.08 -1.75
CA ASN A 33 10.04 8.07 -2.81
C ASN A 33 9.50 6.69 -2.45
N LEU A 34 8.72 6.55 -1.37
CA LEU A 34 8.21 5.26 -0.93
C LEU A 34 7.18 4.73 -1.94
N HIS A 35 7.48 3.56 -2.51
CA HIS A 35 6.62 2.83 -3.43
C HIS A 35 5.99 1.62 -2.76
N ILE A 36 6.73 0.97 -1.86
CA ILE A 36 6.28 -0.25 -1.20
C ILE A 36 6.46 -0.09 0.31
N ILE A 37 5.39 -0.34 1.04
CA ILE A 37 5.40 -0.48 2.49
C ILE A 37 4.71 -1.79 2.89
N ASP A 38 5.41 -2.61 3.64
CA ASP A 38 4.89 -3.81 4.26
C ASP A 38 5.29 -3.82 5.74
N ILE A 39 4.30 -3.55 6.59
CA ILE A 39 4.43 -3.63 8.06
C ILE A 39 3.46 -4.65 8.63
N SER A 40 3.03 -5.59 7.81
CA SER A 40 2.07 -6.64 8.18
C SER A 40 2.62 -7.56 9.27
N TYR A 41 1.73 -8.28 9.93
CA TYR A 41 2.09 -9.21 11.02
C TYR A 41 2.95 -8.56 12.11
N ASN A 42 2.39 -7.53 12.74
CA ASN A 42 2.97 -6.83 13.88
C ASN A 42 1.89 -6.58 14.96
N ASN A 43 2.21 -5.79 15.97
CA ASN A 43 1.27 -5.40 17.02
C ASN A 43 1.03 -3.87 17.05
N ILE A 44 1.00 -3.25 15.85
CA ILE A 44 0.82 -1.81 15.70
C ILE A 44 -0.63 -1.45 16.00
N THR A 45 -0.83 -0.37 16.75
CA THR A 45 -2.14 0.09 17.24
C THR A 45 -2.50 1.48 16.76
N GLY A 46 -3.69 1.96 17.11
CA GLY A 46 -4.18 3.30 16.79
C GLY A 46 -4.69 3.43 15.36
N LYS A 47 -4.85 4.66 14.89
CA LYS A 47 -5.43 4.95 13.58
C LYS A 47 -4.43 4.72 12.45
N LEU A 48 -4.94 4.41 11.25
CA LEU A 48 -4.14 4.40 10.03
C LEU A 48 -3.39 5.74 9.87
N PRO A 49 -2.12 5.74 9.40
CA PRO A 49 -1.24 6.89 9.42
C PRO A 49 -1.56 7.91 8.31
N PHE A 50 -2.75 8.53 8.37
CA PHE A 50 -3.30 9.38 7.32
C PHE A 50 -2.45 10.63 7.01
N GLU A 51 -1.69 11.14 7.97
CA GLU A 51 -0.77 12.25 7.73
C GLU A 51 0.32 11.89 6.72
N TYR A 52 0.76 10.64 6.69
CA TYR A 52 1.73 10.14 5.72
C TYR A 52 1.16 10.05 4.32
N PHE A 53 -0.15 9.79 4.15
CA PHE A 53 -0.79 9.73 2.83
C PHE A 53 -0.74 11.05 2.07
N ARG A 54 -0.49 12.17 2.77
CA ARG A 54 -0.27 13.50 2.15
C ARG A 54 1.15 13.68 1.63
N ILE A 55 2.12 12.96 2.16
CA ILE A 55 3.55 13.20 1.91
C ILE A 55 4.25 12.08 1.14
N TRP A 56 3.66 10.90 1.03
CA TRP A 56 4.16 9.80 0.21
C TRP A 56 3.90 10.07 -1.29
N LYS A 57 4.72 10.99 -1.85
CA LYS A 57 4.49 11.54 -3.18
C LYS A 57 4.55 10.50 -4.29
N ALA A 58 5.47 9.53 -4.20
CA ALA A 58 5.57 8.46 -5.18
C ALA A 58 4.26 7.64 -5.29
N MET A 59 3.57 7.39 -4.17
CA MET A 59 2.30 6.65 -4.17
C MET A 59 1.12 7.45 -4.73
N GLN A 60 1.23 8.78 -4.84
CA GLN A 60 0.17 9.67 -5.36
C GLN A 60 0.18 9.78 -6.88
N ILE A 61 1.24 9.33 -7.54
CA ILE A 61 1.47 9.52 -8.97
C ILE A 61 1.25 8.19 -9.69
N ILE A 62 0.41 8.21 -10.73
CA ILE A 62 0.28 7.08 -11.64
C ILE A 62 1.53 7.09 -12.55
N GLY A 63 2.39 6.10 -12.36
CA GLY A 63 3.66 6.02 -13.10
C GLY A 63 3.41 5.79 -14.59
N LYS A 64 4.07 6.60 -15.42
CA LYS A 64 4.11 6.41 -16.89
C LYS A 64 5.42 5.79 -17.36
N HIS A 65 6.25 5.30 -16.46
CA HIS A 65 7.60 4.87 -16.79
C HIS A 65 7.62 3.42 -17.24
N GLY A 66 8.22 3.19 -18.41
CA GLY A 66 8.40 1.87 -18.99
C GLY A 66 9.18 0.89 -18.10
N GLN A 67 9.57 -0.25 -18.64
CA GLN A 67 10.12 -1.46 -17.99
C GLN A 67 11.39 -1.23 -17.13
N MET A 68 11.39 -0.25 -16.22
CA MET A 68 12.47 -0.08 -15.25
C MET A 68 12.17 -0.86 -13.97
N TYR A 69 13.16 -1.60 -13.49
CA TYR A 69 13.08 -2.32 -12.21
C TYR A 69 13.76 -1.52 -11.11
N MET A 70 13.23 -1.62 -9.89
CA MET A 70 13.87 -1.07 -8.71
C MET A 70 15.20 -1.77 -8.47
N GLN A 71 16.26 -1.00 -8.27
CA GLN A 71 17.61 -1.54 -8.09
C GLN A 71 18.43 -0.63 -7.16
N ALA A 72 19.34 -1.26 -6.43
CA ALA A 72 20.36 -0.56 -5.65
C ALA A 72 21.62 -0.42 -6.50
N ASN A 73 22.19 0.78 -6.56
CA ASN A 73 23.50 1.02 -7.13
C ASN A 73 24.55 0.91 -6.00
N ARG A 74 25.54 0.08 -6.19
CA ARG A 74 26.75 0.08 -5.36
C ARG A 74 27.91 0.61 -6.18
N ASP A 75 28.41 1.77 -5.78
CA ASP A 75 29.60 2.35 -6.38
C ASP A 75 30.82 1.81 -5.63
N PHE A 76 31.67 1.08 -6.34
CA PHE A 76 32.97 0.65 -5.84
C PHE A 76 34.02 1.59 -6.43
N GLN A 77 34.66 2.38 -5.57
CA GLN A 77 35.84 3.14 -5.96
C GLN A 77 37.08 2.24 -5.82
N LEU A 78 37.58 1.79 -6.95
CA LEU A 78 38.91 1.19 -7.04
C LEU A 78 39.94 2.29 -7.39
N PRO A 79 41.24 2.15 -7.02
CA PRO A 79 42.24 3.22 -7.20
C PRO A 79 42.37 3.78 -8.63
N LYS A 80 41.86 3.10 -9.64
CA LYS A 80 41.91 3.54 -11.06
C LYS A 80 40.57 3.46 -11.79
N TYR A 81 39.52 2.88 -11.19
CA TYR A 81 38.24 2.65 -11.88
C TYR A 81 37.08 2.78 -10.90
N SER A 82 36.00 3.39 -11.35
CA SER A 82 34.70 3.36 -10.67
C SER A 82 33.85 2.28 -11.32
N VAL A 83 33.41 1.29 -10.55
CA VAL A 83 32.51 0.24 -11.03
C VAL A 83 31.18 0.38 -10.31
N THR A 84 30.13 0.67 -11.07
CA THR A 84 28.75 0.66 -10.54
C THR A 84 28.13 -0.73 -10.77
N SER A 85 27.81 -1.42 -9.70
CA SER A 85 27.06 -2.68 -9.77
C SER A 85 25.59 -2.43 -9.40
N GLN A 86 24.69 -2.95 -10.22
CA GLN A 86 23.24 -2.81 -10.04
C GLN A 86 22.66 -4.14 -9.54
N TYR A 87 21.98 -4.09 -8.39
CA TYR A 87 21.29 -5.24 -7.82
C TYR A 87 19.77 -4.98 -7.86
N PRO A 88 18.98 -5.82 -8.54
CA PRO A 88 17.53 -5.72 -8.50
C PRO A 88 17.02 -6.05 -7.09
N TYR A 89 16.04 -5.28 -6.61
CA TYR A 89 15.32 -5.65 -5.39
C TYR A 89 14.46 -6.87 -5.67
N SER A 90 14.46 -7.81 -4.71
CA SER A 90 13.51 -8.92 -4.66
C SER A 90 12.77 -8.88 -3.34
N MET A 91 11.53 -9.30 -3.33
CA MET A 91 10.71 -9.38 -2.12
C MET A 91 9.64 -10.45 -2.25
N THR A 92 9.18 -10.94 -1.13
CA THR A 92 7.94 -11.71 -1.02
C THR A 92 6.84 -10.79 -0.52
N PHE A 93 5.70 -10.80 -1.16
CA PHE A 93 4.57 -9.95 -0.81
C PHE A 93 3.26 -10.74 -0.93
N THR A 94 2.32 -10.51 -0.02
CA THR A 94 1.00 -11.14 -0.10
C THR A 94 0.18 -10.44 -1.17
N ASN A 95 -0.05 -11.11 -2.29
CA ASN A 95 -0.86 -10.61 -3.38
C ASN A 95 -2.01 -11.58 -3.66
N LYS A 96 -3.24 -11.06 -3.72
CA LYS A 96 -4.46 -11.85 -3.96
C LYS A 96 -4.60 -13.05 -3.00
N GLY A 97 -4.25 -12.85 -1.74
CA GLY A 97 -4.29 -13.87 -0.69
C GLY A 97 -3.16 -14.91 -0.73
N LEU A 98 -2.21 -14.79 -1.67
CA LEU A 98 -1.08 -15.71 -1.83
C LEU A 98 0.25 -14.99 -1.61
N GLU A 99 1.18 -15.63 -0.92
CA GLU A 99 2.56 -15.16 -0.85
C GLU A 99 3.25 -15.35 -2.22
N THR A 100 3.63 -14.24 -2.83
CA THR A 100 4.27 -14.22 -4.14
C THR A 100 5.67 -13.65 -4.04
N ALA A 101 6.65 -14.41 -4.52
CA ALA A 101 8.03 -13.96 -4.58
C ALA A 101 8.30 -13.17 -5.87
N TYR A 102 8.60 -11.91 -5.71
CA TYR A 102 9.00 -11.02 -6.81
C TYR A 102 10.52 -11.01 -6.92
N LYS A 103 11.08 -11.67 -7.91
CA LYS A 103 12.53 -11.68 -8.18
C LYS A 103 13.06 -10.33 -8.65
N ARG A 104 12.20 -9.54 -9.27
CA ARG A 104 12.46 -8.14 -9.70
C ARG A 104 11.19 -7.34 -9.51
N ILE A 105 11.30 -6.18 -8.92
CA ILE A 105 10.17 -5.30 -8.65
C ILE A 105 10.14 -4.22 -9.72
N PRO A 106 9.08 -4.11 -10.54
CA PRO A 106 8.92 -3.00 -11.47
C PRO A 106 8.89 -1.67 -10.71
N TYR A 107 9.53 -0.63 -11.25
CA TYR A 107 9.56 0.68 -10.60
C TYR A 107 8.16 1.30 -10.46
N ILE A 108 7.24 0.90 -11.34
CA ILE A 108 5.85 1.34 -11.31
C ILE A 108 4.99 0.60 -10.27
N PHE A 109 5.52 -0.48 -9.65
CA PHE A 109 4.77 -1.26 -8.68
C PHE A 109 4.68 -0.53 -7.35
N ILE A 110 3.47 -0.19 -6.94
CA ILE A 110 3.18 0.51 -5.71
C ILE A 110 2.23 -0.34 -4.87
N ALA A 111 2.68 -0.69 -3.67
CA ALA A 111 1.95 -1.59 -2.79
C ALA A 111 2.00 -1.13 -1.32
N MET A 112 0.88 -1.38 -0.62
CA MET A 112 0.74 -1.12 0.80
C MET A 112 0.12 -2.34 1.48
N ASP A 113 0.87 -2.96 2.40
CA ASP A 113 0.37 -4.00 3.28
C ASP A 113 0.50 -3.58 4.75
N LEU A 114 -0.64 -3.34 5.37
CA LEU A 114 -0.79 -3.01 6.79
C LEU A 114 -1.57 -4.11 7.53
N SER A 115 -1.74 -5.28 6.92
CA SER A 115 -2.57 -6.36 7.43
C SER A 115 -2.02 -6.96 8.73
N SER A 116 -2.87 -7.70 9.42
CA SER A 116 -2.49 -8.42 10.64
C SER A 116 -1.80 -7.53 11.67
N ASN A 117 -2.50 -6.48 12.06
CA ASN A 117 -2.14 -5.52 13.08
C ASN A 117 -3.38 -5.20 13.96
N ASN A 118 -3.29 -4.18 14.77
CA ASN A 118 -4.39 -3.69 15.61
C ASN A 118 -4.79 -2.25 15.24
N PHE A 119 -4.74 -1.90 13.95
CA PHE A 119 -5.24 -0.60 13.51
C PHE A 119 -6.74 -0.49 13.74
N GLU A 120 -7.18 0.65 14.27
CA GLU A 120 -8.57 0.92 14.64
C GLU A 120 -9.11 2.20 14.01
N GLY A 121 -10.42 2.43 14.17
CA GLY A 121 -11.09 3.59 13.59
C GLY A 121 -11.40 3.39 12.11
N GLU A 122 -11.68 4.48 11.42
CA GLU A 122 -12.11 4.44 10.03
C GLU A 122 -10.94 4.41 9.02
N ILE A 123 -11.20 3.88 7.83
CA ILE A 123 -10.31 4.06 6.68
C ILE A 123 -10.43 5.52 6.23
N PRO A 124 -9.35 6.31 6.29
CA PRO A 124 -9.44 7.74 6.01
C PRO A 124 -9.66 8.03 4.53
N GLU A 125 -10.50 9.02 4.22
CA GLU A 125 -10.75 9.50 2.85
C GLU A 125 -9.45 9.90 2.11
N LEU A 126 -8.42 10.30 2.84
CA LEU A 126 -7.12 10.62 2.28
C LEU A 126 -6.42 9.43 1.61
N MET A 127 -6.83 8.19 1.91
CA MET A 127 -6.34 6.99 1.22
C MET A 127 -6.53 7.09 -0.29
N GLY A 128 -7.66 7.65 -0.75
CA GLY A 128 -7.95 7.86 -2.17
C GLY A 128 -7.01 8.85 -2.89
N ASN A 129 -6.09 9.51 -2.18
CA ASN A 129 -5.06 10.33 -2.82
C ASN A 129 -3.85 9.51 -3.32
N LEU A 130 -3.72 8.26 -2.87
CA LEU A 130 -2.60 7.39 -3.24
C LEU A 130 -2.86 6.69 -4.58
N LYS A 131 -3.11 7.48 -5.63
CA LYS A 131 -3.64 7.05 -6.93
C LYS A 131 -2.77 6.02 -7.67
N GLY A 132 -1.49 5.91 -7.32
CA GLY A 132 -0.57 4.97 -7.94
C GLY A 132 -0.62 3.56 -7.33
N ILE A 133 -1.36 3.34 -6.23
CA ILE A 133 -1.42 2.04 -5.56
C ILE A 133 -2.08 1.00 -6.46
N GLN A 134 -1.40 -0.14 -6.62
CA GLN A 134 -1.89 -1.32 -7.31
C GLN A 134 -2.34 -2.41 -6.33
N LEU A 135 -1.77 -2.45 -5.13
CA LEU A 135 -2.12 -3.41 -4.11
C LEU A 135 -2.30 -2.73 -2.75
N LEU A 136 -3.49 -2.91 -2.16
CA LEU A 136 -3.83 -2.41 -0.83
C LEU A 136 -4.39 -3.55 0.03
N ASN A 137 -3.65 -3.89 1.08
CA ASN A 137 -4.06 -4.90 2.05
C ASN A 137 -4.17 -4.27 3.44
N LEU A 138 -5.39 -4.23 3.97
CA LEU A 138 -5.73 -3.77 5.32
C LEU A 138 -6.41 -4.88 6.13
N SER A 139 -6.33 -6.13 5.68
CA SER A 139 -7.03 -7.24 6.30
C SER A 139 -6.56 -7.53 7.74
N ASN A 140 -7.39 -8.21 8.49
CA ASN A 140 -7.09 -8.62 9.86
C ASN A 140 -6.61 -7.46 10.75
N ASN A 141 -7.51 -6.49 10.94
CA ASN A 141 -7.35 -5.31 11.78
C ASN A 141 -8.65 -5.05 12.58
N LEU A 142 -8.74 -3.93 13.25
CA LEU A 142 -9.91 -3.50 14.01
C LEU A 142 -10.63 -2.30 13.37
N LEU A 143 -10.50 -2.16 12.03
CA LEU A 143 -11.07 -1.03 11.29
C LEU A 143 -12.59 -1.06 11.32
N THR A 144 -13.19 0.11 11.48
CA THR A 144 -14.64 0.30 11.65
C THR A 144 -15.21 1.25 10.60
N SER A 145 -16.51 1.55 10.70
CA SER A 145 -17.21 2.49 9.82
C SER A 145 -17.40 1.96 8.39
N SER A 146 -17.68 2.82 7.44
CA SER A 146 -17.92 2.42 6.05
C SER A 146 -16.63 2.37 5.23
N ILE A 147 -16.62 1.59 4.15
CA ILE A 147 -15.60 1.69 3.11
C ILE A 147 -15.73 3.07 2.47
N PRO A 148 -14.67 3.92 2.50
CA PRO A 148 -14.78 5.29 2.00
C PRO A 148 -14.94 5.33 0.48
N SER A 149 -15.82 6.22 -0.01
CA SER A 149 -16.04 6.38 -1.45
C SER A 149 -14.79 6.84 -2.20
N SER A 150 -13.90 7.57 -1.54
CA SER A 150 -12.65 8.06 -2.14
C SER A 150 -11.73 6.98 -2.69
N LEU A 151 -11.90 5.72 -2.27
CA LEU A 151 -11.14 4.60 -2.86
C LEU A 151 -11.42 4.44 -4.36
N GLU A 152 -12.54 4.94 -4.89
CA GLU A 152 -12.84 5.01 -6.34
C GLU A 152 -11.71 5.67 -7.14
N ARG A 153 -10.94 6.56 -6.50
CA ARG A 153 -9.83 7.31 -7.12
C ARG A 153 -8.59 6.49 -7.35
N LEU A 154 -8.51 5.30 -6.76
CA LEU A 154 -7.39 4.36 -6.90
C LEU A 154 -7.53 3.57 -8.21
N THR A 155 -7.60 4.26 -9.32
CA THR A 155 -7.94 3.66 -10.63
C THR A 155 -6.92 2.63 -11.13
N THR A 156 -5.74 2.55 -10.54
CA THR A 156 -4.71 1.54 -10.84
C THR A 156 -4.79 0.31 -9.91
N LEU A 157 -5.75 0.29 -8.97
CA LEU A 157 -5.83 -0.76 -7.96
C LEU A 157 -6.24 -2.10 -8.59
N GLU A 158 -5.39 -3.11 -8.41
CA GLU A 158 -5.59 -4.48 -8.91
C GLU A 158 -6.05 -5.44 -7.81
N ALA A 159 -5.63 -5.17 -6.56
CA ALA A 159 -6.00 -5.98 -5.42
C ALA A 159 -6.36 -5.12 -4.21
N LEU A 160 -7.53 -5.40 -3.61
CA LEU A 160 -8.03 -4.78 -2.39
C LEU A 160 -8.47 -5.86 -1.41
N ASP A 161 -7.77 -5.97 -0.29
CA ASP A 161 -8.16 -6.84 0.81
C ASP A 161 -8.48 -6.02 2.06
N LEU A 162 -9.75 -6.06 2.46
CA LEU A 162 -10.31 -5.44 3.67
C LEU A 162 -10.91 -6.48 4.62
N SER A 163 -10.67 -7.75 4.38
CA SER A 163 -11.26 -8.84 5.16
C SER A 163 -10.87 -8.81 6.64
N GLN A 164 -11.64 -9.50 7.46
CA GLN A 164 -11.37 -9.63 8.89
C GLN A 164 -11.20 -8.26 9.57
N ASN A 165 -12.23 -7.43 9.49
CA ASN A 165 -12.32 -6.12 10.13
C ASN A 165 -13.71 -5.94 10.75
N LYS A 166 -14.03 -4.75 11.21
CA LYS A 166 -15.35 -4.37 11.74
C LYS A 166 -16.04 -3.33 10.86
N LEU A 167 -15.74 -3.37 9.55
CA LEU A 167 -16.36 -2.46 8.58
C LEU A 167 -17.86 -2.73 8.48
N SER A 168 -18.65 -1.69 8.31
CA SER A 168 -20.11 -1.74 8.33
C SER A 168 -20.69 -0.89 7.20
N ARG A 169 -22.05 -0.89 7.10
CA ARG A 169 -22.78 -0.23 6.04
C ARG A 169 -22.62 -0.96 4.69
N GLU A 170 -23.08 -0.33 3.62
CA GLU A 170 -23.06 -0.90 2.27
C GLU A 170 -21.72 -0.73 1.55
N ILE A 171 -21.46 -1.60 0.59
CA ILE A 171 -20.40 -1.40 -0.40
C ILE A 171 -20.87 -0.32 -1.36
N ARG A 172 -20.17 0.82 -1.35
CA ARG A 172 -20.60 1.98 -2.13
C ARG A 172 -20.51 1.74 -3.62
N PRO A 173 -21.53 2.11 -4.41
CA PRO A 173 -21.52 1.96 -5.88
C PRO A 173 -20.32 2.60 -6.57
N GLN A 174 -19.73 3.64 -5.98
CA GLN A 174 -18.54 4.30 -6.51
C GLN A 174 -17.35 3.37 -6.69
N LEU A 175 -17.22 2.30 -5.88
CA LEU A 175 -16.12 1.34 -5.99
C LEU A 175 -16.14 0.57 -7.32
N THR A 176 -17.27 0.55 -8.05
CA THR A 176 -17.31 -0.05 -9.38
C THR A 176 -16.44 0.69 -10.41
N GLN A 177 -15.97 1.90 -10.11
CA GLN A 177 -15.01 2.63 -10.94
C GLN A 177 -13.59 2.03 -10.93
N LEU A 178 -13.32 1.08 -10.03
CA LEU A 178 -12.05 0.36 -9.96
C LEU A 178 -11.97 -0.71 -11.07
N THR A 179 -11.82 -0.28 -12.31
CA THR A 179 -11.90 -1.14 -13.51
C THR A 179 -10.72 -2.11 -13.67
N PHE A 180 -9.61 -1.91 -12.96
CA PHE A 180 -8.48 -2.84 -12.92
C PHE A 180 -8.52 -3.82 -11.75
N LEU A 181 -9.53 -3.71 -10.87
CA LEU A 181 -9.63 -4.55 -9.68
C LEU A 181 -9.88 -6.01 -10.07
N ALA A 182 -8.89 -6.86 -9.84
CA ALA A 182 -8.93 -8.30 -10.12
C ALA A 182 -9.08 -9.16 -8.85
N PHE A 183 -8.88 -8.57 -7.68
CA PHE A 183 -9.08 -9.23 -6.39
C PHE A 183 -9.73 -8.25 -5.42
N PHE A 184 -10.91 -8.62 -4.93
CA PHE A 184 -11.65 -7.85 -3.93
C PHE A 184 -12.11 -8.79 -2.82
N ASN A 185 -11.64 -8.56 -1.59
CA ASN A 185 -11.98 -9.36 -0.43
C ASN A 185 -12.47 -8.46 0.70
N VAL A 186 -13.69 -8.64 1.11
CA VAL A 186 -14.33 -7.95 2.25
C VAL A 186 -14.94 -8.95 3.25
N SER A 187 -14.55 -10.22 3.18
CA SER A 187 -15.07 -11.27 4.06
C SER A 187 -14.83 -10.95 5.54
N ASN A 188 -15.66 -11.52 6.41
CA ASN A 188 -15.55 -11.32 7.85
C ASN A 188 -15.56 -9.84 8.27
N ASN A 189 -16.61 -9.13 7.87
CA ASN A 189 -16.95 -7.76 8.26
C ASN A 189 -18.42 -7.69 8.68
N HIS A 190 -18.96 -6.52 8.92
CA HIS A 190 -20.36 -6.25 9.24
C HIS A 190 -21.09 -5.50 8.12
N LEU A 191 -20.67 -5.75 6.88
CA LEU A 191 -21.27 -5.08 5.71
C LEU A 191 -22.70 -5.55 5.51
N ILE A 192 -23.54 -4.66 5.02
CA ILE A 192 -24.97 -4.89 4.73
C ILE A 192 -25.32 -4.34 3.35
N GLY A 193 -26.53 -4.62 2.89
CA GLY A 193 -27.04 -4.09 1.62
C GLY A 193 -26.60 -4.90 0.40
N PRO A 194 -26.97 -4.44 -0.80
CA PRO A 194 -26.67 -5.14 -2.04
C PRO A 194 -25.21 -5.02 -2.45
N ILE A 195 -24.74 -6.02 -3.20
CA ILE A 195 -23.47 -5.91 -3.92
C ILE A 195 -23.68 -4.96 -5.10
N PRO A 196 -22.87 -3.93 -5.29
CA PRO A 196 -22.98 -3.04 -6.44
C PRO A 196 -22.80 -3.79 -7.76
N HIS A 197 -23.61 -3.47 -8.75
CA HIS A 197 -23.53 -4.04 -10.08
C HIS A 197 -22.98 -2.99 -11.05
N ARG A 198 -21.84 -3.22 -11.66
CA ARG A 198 -21.24 -2.56 -12.84
C ARG A 198 -19.79 -3.01 -13.03
N PHE A 199 -19.33 -3.00 -14.28
CA PHE A 199 -17.92 -3.27 -14.65
C PHE A 199 -17.37 -4.55 -14.01
N GLN A 200 -16.24 -4.46 -13.30
CA GLN A 200 -15.60 -5.61 -12.66
C GLN A 200 -16.48 -6.30 -11.62
N PHE A 201 -17.37 -5.55 -10.94
CA PHE A 201 -18.28 -6.12 -9.94
C PHE A 201 -19.35 -7.04 -10.51
N ASP A 202 -19.61 -7.00 -11.82
CA ASP A 202 -20.51 -7.96 -12.50
C ASP A 202 -19.82 -9.30 -12.78
N THR A 203 -18.51 -9.42 -12.52
CA THR A 203 -17.69 -10.61 -12.74
C THR A 203 -17.35 -11.37 -11.47
N PHE A 204 -17.72 -10.84 -10.29
CA PHE A 204 -17.53 -11.48 -8.99
C PHE A 204 -18.66 -12.43 -8.61
#